data_783fa3d0a5162f548b707463f5776ff8
#
_entry.id   783fa3d0a5162f548b707463f5776ff8
#
_cell.length_a   1.000
_cell.length_b   1.000
_cell.length_c   1.000
_cell.angle_alpha   90.00
_cell.angle_beta   90.00
_cell.angle_gamma   90.00
#
_symmetry.space_group_name_H-M   'P 1'
#
loop_
_entity.id
_entity.type
_entity.pdbx_description
1 polymer ?
#
loop_
_entity_poly.entity_id
_entity_poly.type
_entity_poly.pdbx_seq_one_letter_code
_entity_poly.pdbx_strand_id
1 'polypeptide(L)'
;MKKLLSVFMAFVFSIGVLSMGTTAQAATLESVAGIVATSSGNLNVRSSASTAASVVASLAKGSYVTLISQSGNWWRVEYADGRYGYCHANYISRISGSTAATVNTASGNLNVRSGAGTSYKVTGSLAKGKIVVVLSESNGWSRVLYNGVKTGYVSSQYLKTSGSDSIQLALPNFKQTDSRWANVLIGNSGKTIGRIGCTTTAIAMMESYRQGKTIYPDAMSKQLSYSSSGDLYWPGDYVQTTN
;
A
#
# COMPACT_ATOMS: atom_id res chain seq x y z
N MET A 1 23.83 20.64 -4.27
CA MET A 1 22.37 20.69 -4.10
C MET A 1 21.59 20.02 -5.25
N LYS A 2 22.04 20.09 -6.52
CA LYS A 2 21.37 19.52 -7.72
C LYS A 2 21.22 17.99 -7.72
N LYS A 3 22.18 17.23 -7.18
CA LYS A 3 22.17 15.75 -7.17
C LYS A 3 21.18 15.12 -6.15
N LEU A 4 20.81 15.84 -5.11
CA LEU A 4 19.98 15.29 -4.02
C LEU A 4 18.49 15.20 -4.38
N LEU A 5 17.98 16.11 -5.19
CA LEU A 5 16.57 16.15 -5.57
C LEU A 5 16.23 15.08 -6.62
N SER A 6 17.19 14.79 -7.53
CA SER A 6 17.07 13.71 -8.53
C SER A 6 16.88 12.33 -7.89
N VAL A 7 17.53 12.08 -6.76
CA VAL A 7 17.44 10.79 -6.05
C VAL A 7 16.07 10.58 -5.41
N PHE A 8 15.40 11.66 -4.93
CA PHE A 8 14.10 11.53 -4.27
C PHE A 8 12.95 11.23 -5.23
N MET A 9 12.98 11.80 -6.43
CA MET A 9 11.95 11.54 -7.44
C MET A 9 12.11 10.17 -8.11
N ALA A 10 13.33 9.63 -8.21
CA ALA A 10 13.54 8.26 -8.66
C ALA A 10 12.97 7.22 -7.68
N PHE A 11 12.83 7.55 -6.39
CA PHE A 11 12.34 6.62 -5.38
C PHE A 11 10.80 6.48 -5.36
N VAL A 12 10.07 7.47 -5.83
CA VAL A 12 8.59 7.43 -5.88
C VAL A 12 8.09 6.66 -7.10
N PHE A 13 8.90 6.52 -8.15
CA PHE A 13 8.49 5.87 -9.41
C PHE A 13 9.15 4.52 -9.71
N SER A 14 10.14 4.08 -8.91
CA SER A 14 10.80 2.79 -9.11
C SER A 14 10.09 1.60 -8.43
N ILE A 15 8.76 1.65 -8.27
CA ILE A 15 7.94 0.47 -7.99
C ILE A 15 7.55 -0.20 -9.33
N GLY A 16 8.54 -0.42 -10.15
CA GLY A 16 8.39 -1.19 -11.37
C GLY A 16 9.75 -1.67 -11.83
N VAL A 17 9.97 -2.98 -11.69
CA VAL A 17 11.10 -3.73 -12.22
C VAL A 17 12.44 -3.50 -11.49
N LEU A 18 12.78 -4.38 -10.52
CA LEU A 18 14.09 -5.01 -10.53
C LEU A 18 14.08 -6.38 -9.81
N SER A 19 14.78 -7.26 -10.43
CA SER A 19 15.21 -8.60 -10.15
C SER A 19 15.63 -8.92 -8.71
N MET A 20 15.25 -10.09 -8.31
CA MET A 20 15.90 -11.08 -7.44
C MET A 20 17.00 -10.55 -6.49
N GLY A 21 16.56 -10.16 -5.34
CA GLY A 21 17.31 -10.13 -4.11
C GLY A 21 16.31 -10.28 -2.99
N THR A 22 16.46 -11.28 -2.15
CA THR A 22 15.59 -11.56 -1.00
C THR A 22 15.76 -10.50 0.08
N THR A 23 15.29 -9.29 -0.20
CA THR A 23 14.92 -8.37 0.85
C THR A 23 13.42 -8.53 1.05
N ALA A 24 13.02 -8.93 2.23
CA ALA A 24 11.63 -8.89 2.63
C ALA A 24 11.15 -7.45 2.42
N GLN A 25 10.51 -7.22 1.28
CA GLN A 25 9.81 -5.98 1.01
C GLN A 25 8.78 -5.86 2.11
N ALA A 26 8.86 -4.81 2.91
CA ALA A 26 7.77 -4.48 3.81
C ALA A 26 6.51 -4.42 2.94
N ALA A 27 5.75 -5.51 2.96
CA ALA A 27 4.49 -5.56 2.26
C ALA A 27 3.66 -4.44 2.85
N THR A 28 3.28 -3.48 2.03
CA THR A 28 2.26 -2.52 2.41
C THR A 28 1.10 -3.35 2.93
N LEU A 29 0.69 -3.09 4.18
CA LEU A 29 -0.36 -3.86 4.85
C LEU A 29 -1.74 -3.49 4.25
N GLU A 30 -1.86 -3.56 2.92
CA GLU A 30 -3.10 -3.28 2.18
C GLU A 30 -3.90 -4.56 1.91
N SER A 31 -3.38 -5.72 2.35
CA SER A 31 -4.07 -6.98 2.15
C SER A 31 -5.43 -6.98 2.84
N VAL A 32 -6.47 -7.30 2.07
CA VAL A 32 -7.84 -7.44 2.56
C VAL A 32 -8.39 -8.80 2.16
N ALA A 33 -9.50 -9.22 2.76
CA ALA A 33 -10.14 -10.48 2.43
C ALA A 33 -11.19 -10.31 1.33
N GLY A 34 -11.29 -11.31 0.48
CA GLY A 34 -12.38 -11.50 -0.47
C GLY A 34 -13.01 -12.88 -0.34
N ILE A 35 -14.21 -13.03 -0.87
CA ILE A 35 -14.91 -14.31 -1.06
C ILE A 35 -15.12 -14.54 -2.55
N VAL A 36 -14.84 -15.74 -3.01
CA VAL A 36 -15.12 -16.15 -4.39
C VAL A 36 -16.63 -16.19 -4.61
N ALA A 37 -17.13 -15.33 -5.49
CA ALA A 37 -18.54 -15.07 -5.76
C ALA A 37 -18.94 -15.43 -7.20
N THR A 38 -18.42 -16.53 -7.72
CA THR A 38 -18.84 -17.07 -9.02
C THR A 38 -20.30 -17.51 -8.98
N SER A 39 -21.05 -17.36 -10.07
CA SER A 39 -22.41 -17.88 -10.19
C SER A 39 -22.42 -19.41 -10.09
N SER A 40 -21.46 -20.06 -10.75
CA SER A 40 -21.24 -21.51 -10.72
C SER A 40 -19.77 -21.83 -10.89
N GLY A 41 -19.34 -23.00 -10.40
CA GLY A 41 -17.97 -23.49 -10.56
C GLY A 41 -16.91 -22.71 -9.78
N ASN A 42 -15.68 -23.04 -10.05
CA ASN A 42 -14.50 -22.47 -9.40
C ASN A 42 -13.99 -21.23 -10.14
N LEU A 43 -13.31 -20.35 -9.43
CA LEU A 43 -12.61 -19.19 -9.98
C LEU A 43 -11.18 -19.57 -10.36
N ASN A 44 -10.80 -19.35 -11.62
CA ASN A 44 -9.42 -19.54 -12.07
C ASN A 44 -8.50 -18.47 -11.50
N VAL A 45 -7.37 -18.91 -10.97
CA VAL A 45 -6.21 -18.06 -10.66
C VAL A 45 -5.25 -18.15 -11.83
N ARG A 46 -4.84 -17.03 -12.39
CA ARG A 46 -4.01 -16.95 -13.58
C ARG A 46 -2.62 -16.41 -13.29
N SER A 47 -1.67 -16.73 -14.14
CA SER A 47 -0.27 -16.29 -14.03
C SER A 47 -0.08 -14.78 -14.25
N SER A 48 -0.99 -14.13 -14.98
CA SER A 48 -1.01 -12.67 -15.20
C SER A 48 -2.44 -12.14 -15.30
N ALA A 49 -2.61 -10.83 -15.30
CA ALA A 49 -3.88 -10.11 -15.38
C ALA A 49 -4.50 -10.15 -16.79
N SER A 50 -4.77 -11.36 -17.31
CA SER A 50 -5.32 -11.59 -18.64
C SER A 50 -6.11 -12.89 -18.69
N THR A 51 -7.21 -12.90 -19.46
CA THR A 51 -7.98 -14.13 -19.75
C THR A 51 -7.21 -15.13 -20.60
N ALA A 52 -6.20 -14.68 -21.36
CA ALA A 52 -5.31 -15.53 -22.15
C ALA A 52 -4.18 -16.17 -21.33
N ALA A 53 -3.94 -15.68 -20.10
CA ALA A 53 -2.89 -16.20 -19.24
C ALA A 53 -3.20 -17.62 -18.73
N SER A 54 -2.14 -18.41 -18.51
CA SER A 54 -2.26 -19.78 -18.00
C SER A 54 -2.94 -19.81 -16.63
N VAL A 55 -3.79 -20.81 -16.41
CA VAL A 55 -4.40 -21.07 -15.09
C VAL A 55 -3.37 -21.78 -14.21
N VAL A 56 -3.05 -21.19 -13.05
CA VAL A 56 -2.05 -21.70 -12.09
C VAL A 56 -2.69 -22.33 -10.86
N ALA A 57 -3.96 -21.99 -10.58
CA ALA A 57 -4.75 -22.56 -9.50
C ALA A 57 -6.24 -22.35 -9.76
N SER A 58 -7.08 -22.95 -8.91
CA SER A 58 -8.53 -22.85 -8.94
C SER A 58 -9.06 -22.68 -7.52
N LEU A 59 -9.91 -21.68 -7.29
CA LEU A 59 -10.52 -21.38 -6.00
C LEU A 59 -12.00 -21.76 -6.02
N ALA A 60 -12.44 -22.52 -5.03
CA ALA A 60 -13.84 -22.95 -4.96
C ALA A 60 -14.76 -21.73 -4.67
N LYS A 61 -15.98 -21.76 -5.23
CA LYS A 61 -17.03 -20.81 -4.89
C LYS A 61 -17.24 -20.77 -3.36
N GLY A 62 -17.34 -19.55 -2.81
CA GLY A 62 -17.51 -19.32 -1.37
C GLY A 62 -16.24 -19.42 -0.54
N SER A 63 -15.09 -19.79 -1.12
CA SER A 63 -13.83 -19.78 -0.39
C SER A 63 -13.31 -18.37 -0.17
N TYR A 64 -12.59 -18.19 0.94
CA TYR A 64 -11.85 -16.95 1.20
C TYR A 64 -10.59 -16.89 0.33
N VAL A 65 -10.15 -15.68 0.02
CA VAL A 65 -8.90 -15.40 -0.68
C VAL A 65 -8.29 -14.09 -0.19
N THR A 66 -6.98 -14.05 -0.04
CA THR A 66 -6.26 -12.82 0.32
C THR A 66 -6.05 -11.96 -0.93
N LEU A 67 -6.58 -10.74 -0.89
CA LEU A 67 -6.45 -9.72 -1.94
C LEU A 67 -5.28 -8.82 -1.59
N ILE A 68 -4.32 -8.67 -2.50
CA ILE A 68 -3.08 -7.91 -2.29
C ILE A 68 -3.17 -6.52 -2.93
N SER A 69 -3.56 -6.46 -4.20
CA SER A 69 -3.69 -5.21 -4.96
C SER A 69 -4.63 -5.41 -6.13
N GLN A 70 -5.27 -4.32 -6.57
CA GLN A 70 -6.13 -4.34 -7.75
C GLN A 70 -5.54 -3.44 -8.84
N SER A 71 -5.57 -3.94 -10.07
CA SER A 71 -5.24 -3.17 -11.27
C SER A 71 -6.30 -3.44 -12.34
N GLY A 72 -7.06 -2.40 -12.70
CA GLY A 72 -8.23 -2.54 -13.56
C GLY A 72 -9.21 -3.61 -13.03
N ASN A 73 -9.57 -4.56 -13.87
CA ASN A 73 -10.50 -5.64 -13.52
C ASN A 73 -9.83 -6.86 -12.92
N TRP A 74 -8.60 -6.76 -12.43
CA TRP A 74 -7.85 -7.89 -11.90
C TRP A 74 -7.35 -7.63 -10.48
N TRP A 75 -7.63 -8.60 -9.59
CA TRP A 75 -6.99 -8.70 -8.29
C TRP A 75 -5.73 -9.55 -8.38
N ARG A 76 -4.62 -9.04 -7.86
CA ARG A 76 -3.50 -9.88 -7.46
C ARG A 76 -3.87 -10.52 -6.13
N VAL A 77 -3.82 -11.83 -6.05
CA VAL A 77 -4.25 -12.61 -4.88
C VAL A 77 -3.12 -13.50 -4.38
N GLU A 78 -3.07 -13.75 -3.08
CA GLU A 78 -2.35 -14.89 -2.52
C GLU A 78 -3.34 -16.06 -2.44
N TYR A 79 -3.06 -17.16 -3.14
CA TYR A 79 -3.93 -18.35 -3.19
C TYR A 79 -3.38 -19.54 -2.43
N ALA A 80 -2.11 -19.49 -1.99
CA ALA A 80 -1.45 -20.43 -1.07
C ALA A 80 -0.29 -19.69 -0.43
N ASP A 81 0.34 -20.28 0.59
CA ASP A 81 1.47 -19.69 1.31
C ASP A 81 2.59 -19.23 0.36
N GLY A 82 2.78 -17.93 0.22
CA GLY A 82 3.77 -17.32 -0.66
C GLY A 82 3.50 -17.50 -2.16
N ARG A 83 2.32 -18.00 -2.57
CA ARG A 83 1.96 -18.18 -3.97
C ARG A 83 0.92 -17.16 -4.41
N TYR A 84 1.24 -16.46 -5.49
CA TYR A 84 0.45 -15.34 -6.00
C TYR A 84 -0.01 -15.59 -7.42
N GLY A 85 -1.15 -15.00 -7.77
CA GLY A 85 -1.71 -15.01 -9.12
C GLY A 85 -2.77 -13.93 -9.27
N TYR A 86 -3.54 -14.02 -10.33
CA TYR A 86 -4.52 -13.01 -10.69
C TYR A 86 -5.91 -13.61 -10.88
N CYS A 87 -6.90 -12.96 -10.26
CA CYS A 87 -8.31 -13.30 -10.41
C CYS A 87 -9.09 -12.11 -10.96
N HIS A 88 -10.09 -12.37 -11.78
CA HIS A 88 -10.94 -11.30 -12.30
C HIS A 88 -11.86 -10.77 -11.19
N ALA A 89 -11.90 -9.45 -11.01
CA ALA A 89 -12.55 -8.77 -9.88
C ALA A 89 -14.07 -9.03 -9.81
N ASN A 90 -14.74 -9.21 -10.94
CA ASN A 90 -16.18 -9.47 -10.98
C ASN A 90 -16.61 -10.77 -10.27
N TYR A 91 -15.68 -11.66 -10.00
CA TYR A 91 -15.94 -12.94 -9.33
C TYR A 91 -15.45 -12.97 -7.88
N ILE A 92 -15.14 -11.81 -7.32
CA ILE A 92 -14.69 -11.68 -5.92
C ILE A 92 -15.51 -10.60 -5.23
N SER A 93 -16.17 -10.96 -4.14
CA SER A 93 -16.78 -10.00 -3.22
C SER A 93 -15.79 -9.65 -2.12
N ARG A 94 -15.39 -8.37 -2.03
CA ARG A 94 -14.50 -7.88 -0.98
C ARG A 94 -15.22 -7.90 0.36
N ILE A 95 -14.54 -8.31 1.43
CA ILE A 95 -15.07 -8.28 2.79
C ILE A 95 -14.76 -6.92 3.42
N SER A 96 -15.81 -6.16 3.69
CA SER A 96 -15.70 -4.89 4.39
C SER A 96 -15.20 -5.09 5.82
N GLY A 97 -14.35 -4.15 6.30
CA GLY A 97 -13.81 -4.19 7.66
C GLY A 97 -12.71 -5.22 7.88
N SER A 98 -12.35 -6.04 6.87
CA SER A 98 -11.17 -6.89 6.98
C SER A 98 -9.90 -6.04 6.89
N THR A 99 -8.93 -6.29 7.77
CA THR A 99 -7.69 -5.51 7.89
C THR A 99 -6.47 -6.42 7.96
N ALA A 100 -5.37 -5.98 7.35
CA ALA A 100 -4.12 -6.69 7.51
C ALA A 100 -3.53 -6.51 8.92
N ALA A 101 -2.90 -7.55 9.42
CA ALA A 101 -2.15 -7.53 10.66
C ALA A 101 -0.87 -8.37 10.53
N THR A 102 0.13 -8.01 11.32
CA THR A 102 1.40 -8.75 11.40
C THR A 102 1.46 -9.52 12.71
N VAL A 103 1.91 -10.77 12.64
CA VAL A 103 2.18 -11.58 13.83
C VAL A 103 3.36 -10.96 14.60
N ASN A 104 3.11 -10.56 15.85
CA ASN A 104 4.07 -9.86 16.69
C ASN A 104 4.29 -10.58 18.04
N THR A 105 4.68 -11.83 17.99
CA THR A 105 5.10 -12.60 19.18
C THR A 105 6.46 -12.13 19.68
N ALA A 106 6.70 -12.16 20.99
CA ALA A 106 8.01 -11.88 21.56
C ALA A 106 9.03 -12.93 21.10
N SER A 107 8.64 -14.21 21.18
CA SER A 107 9.43 -15.38 20.73
C SER A 107 8.50 -16.46 20.17
N GLY A 108 9.02 -17.32 19.31
CA GLY A 108 8.31 -18.46 18.76
C GLY A 108 7.16 -18.08 17.81
N ASN A 109 6.41 -19.09 17.41
CA ASN A 109 5.30 -18.97 16.49
C ASN A 109 3.97 -18.76 17.22
N LEU A 110 3.03 -18.09 16.55
CA LEU A 110 1.65 -17.95 17.01
C LEU A 110 0.81 -19.16 16.60
N ASN A 111 0.18 -19.82 17.57
CA ASN A 111 -0.73 -20.92 17.29
C ASN A 111 -2.02 -20.43 16.62
N VAL A 112 -2.41 -21.09 15.55
CA VAL A 112 -3.74 -20.96 14.93
C VAL A 112 -4.61 -22.09 15.45
N ARG A 113 -5.83 -21.76 15.90
CA ARG A 113 -6.75 -22.72 16.51
C ARG A 113 -8.05 -22.86 15.73
N SER A 114 -8.76 -23.95 15.97
CA SER A 114 -10.06 -24.20 15.35
C SER A 114 -11.19 -23.33 15.90
N GLY A 115 -10.99 -22.65 17.02
CA GLY A 115 -11.96 -21.78 17.68
C GLY A 115 -11.31 -20.72 18.56
N ALA A 116 -12.11 -19.78 19.05
CA ALA A 116 -11.70 -18.64 19.86
C ALA A 116 -11.49 -19.06 21.34
N GLY A 117 -10.33 -19.62 21.65
CA GLY A 117 -9.95 -20.03 23.01
C GLY A 117 -8.77 -20.98 23.04
N THR A 118 -8.09 -21.04 24.18
CA THR A 118 -6.90 -21.90 24.37
C THR A 118 -7.23 -23.39 24.43
N SER A 119 -8.48 -23.76 24.74
CA SER A 119 -8.99 -25.13 24.77
C SER A 119 -9.20 -25.72 23.37
N TYR A 120 -9.32 -24.89 22.34
CA TYR A 120 -9.49 -25.36 20.97
C TYR A 120 -8.22 -25.92 20.38
N LYS A 121 -8.37 -26.95 19.54
CA LYS A 121 -7.28 -27.65 18.87
C LYS A 121 -6.41 -26.66 18.05
N VAL A 122 -5.10 -26.80 18.15
CA VAL A 122 -4.14 -26.11 17.28
C VAL A 122 -4.21 -26.75 15.88
N THR A 123 -4.48 -25.94 14.87
CA THR A 123 -4.63 -26.35 13.47
C THR A 123 -3.54 -25.81 12.57
N GLY A 124 -2.71 -24.92 13.09
CA GLY A 124 -1.61 -24.30 12.36
C GLY A 124 -0.71 -23.47 13.24
N SER A 125 0.30 -22.89 12.64
CA SER A 125 1.32 -22.09 13.30
C SER A 125 1.77 -20.98 12.35
N LEU A 126 1.95 -19.76 12.86
CA LEU A 126 2.35 -18.58 12.11
C LEU A 126 3.64 -18.00 12.70
N ALA A 127 4.65 -17.85 11.89
CA ALA A 127 5.91 -17.24 12.31
C ALA A 127 5.74 -15.75 12.63
N LYS A 128 6.58 -15.22 13.53
CA LYS A 128 6.71 -13.79 13.76
C LYS A 128 6.94 -13.05 12.43
N GLY A 129 6.28 -11.91 12.23
CA GLY A 129 6.35 -11.14 11.00
C GLY A 129 5.43 -11.63 9.87
N LYS A 130 4.77 -12.78 10.03
CA LYS A 130 3.80 -13.26 9.03
C LYS A 130 2.59 -12.31 8.97
N ILE A 131 2.19 -11.96 7.76
CA ILE A 131 0.99 -11.15 7.51
C ILE A 131 -0.23 -12.07 7.45
N VAL A 132 -1.30 -11.65 8.11
CA VAL A 132 -2.62 -12.27 8.09
C VAL A 132 -3.68 -11.19 7.81
N VAL A 133 -4.87 -11.59 7.40
CA VAL A 133 -6.01 -10.67 7.31
C VAL A 133 -7.00 -10.99 8.43
N VAL A 134 -7.26 -10.03 9.29
CA VAL A 134 -8.28 -10.13 10.35
C VAL A 134 -9.65 -9.99 9.70
N LEU A 135 -10.50 -11.00 9.89
CA LEU A 135 -11.87 -11.06 9.41
C LEU A 135 -12.86 -10.53 10.44
N SER A 136 -12.61 -10.81 11.70
CA SER A 136 -13.38 -10.35 12.86
C SER A 136 -12.57 -10.51 14.14
N GLU A 137 -12.92 -9.72 15.15
CA GLU A 137 -12.33 -9.81 16.49
C GLU A 137 -13.42 -9.83 17.55
N SER A 138 -13.28 -10.70 18.55
CA SER A 138 -14.16 -10.79 19.69
C SER A 138 -13.46 -11.45 20.87
N ASN A 139 -13.67 -10.89 22.08
CA ASN A 139 -13.19 -11.45 23.34
C ASN A 139 -11.68 -11.80 23.35
N GLY A 140 -10.85 -10.94 22.74
CA GLY A 140 -9.39 -11.13 22.68
C GLY A 140 -8.92 -12.18 21.67
N TRP A 141 -9.81 -12.65 20.79
CA TRP A 141 -9.51 -13.59 19.70
C TRP A 141 -9.85 -12.99 18.34
N SER A 142 -8.93 -13.09 17.40
CA SER A 142 -9.13 -12.71 16.02
C SER A 142 -9.34 -13.94 15.15
N ARG A 143 -10.42 -13.93 14.36
CA ARG A 143 -10.55 -14.84 13.23
C ARG A 143 -9.72 -14.28 12.08
N VAL A 144 -8.78 -15.07 11.58
CA VAL A 144 -7.83 -14.63 10.56
C VAL A 144 -7.90 -15.50 9.31
N LEU A 145 -7.63 -14.85 8.17
CA LEU A 145 -7.30 -15.49 6.90
C LEU A 145 -5.78 -15.46 6.76
N TYR A 146 -5.17 -16.60 6.47
CA TYR A 146 -3.73 -16.77 6.37
C TYR A 146 -3.35 -17.77 5.28
N ASN A 147 -2.11 -17.73 4.82
CA ASN A 147 -1.59 -18.57 3.75
C ASN A 147 -2.53 -18.60 2.52
N GLY A 148 -3.03 -17.43 2.17
CA GLY A 148 -3.88 -17.18 1.02
C GLY A 148 -5.35 -17.48 1.21
N VAL A 149 -5.71 -18.66 1.71
CA VAL A 149 -7.10 -19.17 1.71
C VAL A 149 -7.54 -19.84 3.01
N LYS A 150 -6.64 -20.07 3.96
CA LYS A 150 -6.95 -20.76 5.22
C LYS A 150 -7.51 -19.80 6.24
N THR A 151 -8.45 -20.26 7.06
CA THR A 151 -8.97 -19.50 8.19
C THR A 151 -8.76 -20.23 9.52
N GLY A 152 -8.67 -19.46 10.60
CA GLY A 152 -8.56 -19.98 11.96
C GLY A 152 -8.58 -18.86 12.97
N TYR A 153 -8.36 -19.17 14.24
CA TYR A 153 -8.40 -18.22 15.34
C TYR A 153 -7.02 -18.08 15.99
N VAL A 154 -6.63 -16.85 16.26
CA VAL A 154 -5.41 -16.49 16.99
C VAL A 154 -5.74 -15.52 18.11
N SER A 155 -4.91 -15.47 19.15
CA SER A 155 -5.07 -14.46 20.19
C SER A 155 -4.68 -13.08 19.65
N SER A 156 -5.60 -12.12 19.78
CA SER A 156 -5.46 -10.76 19.21
C SER A 156 -4.26 -10.00 19.76
N GLN A 157 -3.84 -10.27 21.02
CA GLN A 157 -2.69 -9.62 21.65
C GLN A 157 -1.36 -9.83 20.91
N TYR A 158 -1.28 -10.86 20.06
CA TYR A 158 -0.09 -11.17 19.25
C TYR A 158 -0.21 -10.67 17.81
N LEU A 159 -1.21 -9.87 17.53
CA LEU A 159 -1.37 -9.21 16.23
C LEU A 159 -1.07 -7.72 16.35
N LYS A 160 -0.31 -7.20 15.40
CA LYS A 160 -0.11 -5.77 15.20
C LYS A 160 -0.82 -5.38 13.91
N THR A 161 -1.91 -4.63 14.02
CA THR A 161 -2.63 -4.12 12.86
C THR A 161 -1.95 -2.89 12.29
N SER A 162 -2.01 -2.67 11.00
CA SER A 162 -1.44 -1.48 10.32
C SER A 162 -2.05 -0.16 10.76
N GLY A 163 -3.24 -0.20 11.33
CA GLY A 163 -3.91 1.00 11.82
C GLY A 163 -3.39 1.53 13.15
N SER A 164 -2.54 0.75 13.88
CA SER A 164 -2.01 1.17 15.17
C SER A 164 -0.70 1.97 15.10
N ASP A 165 0.00 1.86 13.98
CA ASP A 165 1.11 2.75 13.65
C ASP A 165 0.78 3.44 12.32
N SER A 166 -0.16 4.36 12.33
CA SER A 166 -0.11 5.42 11.35
C SER A 166 1.26 6.07 11.58
N ILE A 167 2.20 5.87 10.64
CA ILE A 167 3.39 6.71 10.59
C ILE A 167 2.83 8.09 10.29
N GLN A 168 2.46 8.80 11.35
CA GLN A 168 2.15 10.20 11.25
C GLN A 168 3.49 10.88 11.04
N LEU A 169 3.88 10.98 9.76
CA LEU A 169 5.02 11.79 9.40
C LEU A 169 4.72 13.19 9.95
N ALA A 170 5.63 13.71 10.74
CA ALA A 170 5.55 15.08 11.24
C ALA A 170 5.83 16.07 10.09
N LEU A 171 4.99 15.97 9.04
CA LEU A 171 5.04 16.88 7.91
C LEU A 171 4.53 18.25 8.36
N PRO A 172 5.23 19.33 8.03
CA PRO A 172 4.68 20.66 8.25
C PRO A 172 3.37 20.81 7.45
N ASN A 173 2.36 21.39 8.08
CA ASN A 173 1.06 21.60 7.45
C ASN A 173 1.02 22.96 6.76
N PHE A 174 1.43 23.01 5.49
CA PHE A 174 1.34 24.23 4.68
C PHE A 174 0.01 24.26 3.91
N LYS A 175 -0.70 25.37 4.05
CA LYS A 175 -1.89 25.61 3.23
C LYS A 175 -1.48 26.35 1.96
N GLN A 176 -1.92 25.88 0.81
CA GLN A 176 -1.68 26.52 -0.49
C GLN A 176 -2.10 27.99 -0.51
N THR A 177 -3.18 28.30 0.19
CA THR A 177 -3.77 29.65 0.26
C THR A 177 -3.21 30.54 1.37
N ASP A 178 -2.13 30.13 2.05
CA ASP A 178 -1.49 30.94 3.10
C ASP A 178 -0.96 32.25 2.49
N SER A 179 -1.29 33.37 3.13
CA SER A 179 -0.97 34.73 2.64
C SER A 179 0.54 34.97 2.43
N ARG A 180 1.39 34.24 3.09
CA ARG A 180 2.86 34.32 2.97
C ARG A 180 3.38 33.98 1.58
N TRP A 181 2.67 33.09 0.85
CA TRP A 181 3.10 32.60 -0.47
C TRP A 181 1.96 32.48 -1.49
N ALA A 182 0.71 32.63 -1.10
CA ALA A 182 -0.44 32.45 -2.01
C ALA A 182 -0.36 33.30 -3.28
N ASN A 183 0.21 34.51 -3.19
CA ASN A 183 0.34 35.43 -4.30
C ASN A 183 1.64 35.28 -5.12
N VAL A 184 2.52 34.37 -4.74
CA VAL A 184 3.77 34.10 -5.48
C VAL A 184 3.45 33.40 -6.79
N LEU A 185 4.02 33.89 -7.90
CA LEU A 185 3.83 33.30 -9.22
C LEU A 185 4.55 31.95 -9.35
N ILE A 186 3.94 31.02 -10.08
CA ILE A 186 4.53 29.74 -10.44
C ILE A 186 5.16 29.84 -11.83
N GLY A 187 6.48 29.82 -11.87
CA GLY A 187 7.25 29.97 -13.10
C GLY A 187 6.81 31.20 -13.90
N ASN A 188 6.68 31.05 -15.21
CA ASN A 188 6.22 32.08 -16.13
C ASN A 188 4.72 31.98 -16.49
N SER A 189 3.94 31.22 -15.70
CA SER A 189 2.55 30.89 -16.03
C SER A 189 1.55 32.06 -15.82
N GLY A 190 1.96 33.12 -15.14
CA GLY A 190 1.05 34.19 -14.70
C GLY A 190 0.04 33.74 -13.64
N LYS A 191 0.12 32.52 -13.14
CA LYS A 191 -0.75 31.97 -12.08
C LYS A 191 0.02 31.85 -10.77
N THR A 192 -0.70 31.99 -9.65
CA THR A 192 -0.09 32.00 -8.31
C THR A 192 -0.13 30.63 -7.62
N ILE A 193 0.69 30.47 -6.59
CA ILE A 193 0.67 29.28 -5.72
C ILE A 193 -0.73 29.08 -5.15
N GLY A 194 -1.39 30.13 -4.67
CA GLY A 194 -2.74 30.07 -4.14
C GLY A 194 -3.77 29.50 -5.10
N ARG A 195 -3.56 29.68 -6.41
CA ARG A 195 -4.49 29.22 -7.45
C ARG A 195 -4.20 27.80 -7.96
N ILE A 196 -2.92 27.47 -8.21
CA ILE A 196 -2.55 26.19 -8.85
C ILE A 196 -1.43 25.44 -8.13
N GLY A 197 -0.93 25.91 -6.99
CA GLY A 197 0.28 25.43 -6.32
C GLY A 197 0.08 24.24 -5.38
N CYS A 198 -0.97 23.41 -5.52
CA CYS A 198 -1.19 22.27 -4.64
C CYS A 198 -0.01 21.29 -4.65
N THR A 199 0.51 20.96 -5.84
CA THR A 199 1.67 20.07 -6.00
C THR A 199 2.94 20.70 -5.42
N THR A 200 3.20 21.99 -5.69
CA THR A 200 4.33 22.74 -5.12
C THR A 200 4.29 22.75 -3.60
N THR A 201 3.11 22.96 -3.01
CA THR A 201 2.91 22.94 -1.56
C THR A 201 3.14 21.56 -0.98
N ALA A 202 2.64 20.51 -1.63
CA ALA A 202 2.87 19.13 -1.21
C ALA A 202 4.36 18.74 -1.25
N ILE A 203 5.07 19.11 -2.32
CA ILE A 203 6.53 18.87 -2.44
C ILE A 203 7.28 19.64 -1.36
N ALA A 204 6.90 20.88 -1.06
CA ALA A 204 7.52 21.68 0.00
C ALA A 204 7.39 21.01 1.38
N MET A 205 6.22 20.44 1.70
CA MET A 205 6.01 19.67 2.94
C MET A 205 6.88 18.41 2.98
N MET A 206 6.93 17.63 1.90
CA MET A 206 7.73 16.42 1.80
C MET A 206 9.23 16.71 1.91
N GLU A 207 9.72 17.73 1.20
CA GLU A 207 11.12 18.14 1.24
C GLU A 207 11.53 18.73 2.59
N SER A 208 10.64 19.47 3.24
CA SER A 208 10.86 19.94 4.61
C SER A 208 11.08 18.77 5.56
N TYR A 209 10.25 17.74 5.48
CA TYR A 209 10.39 16.53 6.29
C TYR A 209 11.69 15.79 5.97
N ARG A 210 11.98 15.54 4.69
CA ARG A 210 13.16 14.80 4.24
C ARG A 210 14.48 15.47 4.66
N GLN A 211 14.52 16.81 4.62
CA GLN A 211 15.72 17.57 4.93
C GLN A 211 15.82 18.00 6.41
N GLY A 212 14.79 17.72 7.21
CA GLY A 212 14.73 18.14 8.64
C GLY A 212 14.74 19.66 8.83
N LYS A 213 14.33 20.43 7.80
CA LYS A 213 14.27 21.91 7.85
C LYS A 213 13.03 22.43 7.11
N THR A 214 12.50 23.56 7.54
CA THR A 214 11.36 24.18 6.90
C THR A 214 11.73 24.74 5.53
N ILE A 215 11.07 24.28 4.47
CA ILE A 215 11.15 24.78 3.10
C ILE A 215 9.74 25.21 2.70
N TYR A 216 9.49 26.50 2.64
CA TYR A 216 8.19 27.04 2.31
C TYR A 216 7.85 26.89 0.82
N PRO A 217 6.55 26.89 0.45
CA PRO A 217 6.10 26.72 -0.94
C PRO A 217 6.68 27.72 -1.93
N ASP A 218 6.92 28.96 -1.53
CA ASP A 218 7.56 29.99 -2.36
C ASP A 218 9.03 29.70 -2.63
N ALA A 219 9.75 29.18 -1.63
CA ALA A 219 11.13 28.74 -1.79
C ALA A 219 11.23 27.46 -2.64
N MET A 220 10.26 26.56 -2.50
CA MET A 220 10.19 25.34 -3.29
C MET A 220 9.84 25.65 -4.75
N SER A 221 8.91 26.59 -5.02
CA SER A 221 8.54 26.97 -6.38
C SER A 221 9.72 27.45 -7.23
N LYS A 222 10.71 28.07 -6.60
CA LYS A 222 11.95 28.52 -7.26
C LYS A 222 12.94 27.39 -7.62
N GLN A 223 12.73 26.20 -7.04
CA GLN A 223 13.57 25.03 -7.27
C GLN A 223 12.93 24.04 -8.27
N LEU A 224 11.68 24.27 -8.60
CA LEU A 224 10.89 23.45 -9.51
C LEU A 224 10.80 24.11 -10.89
N SER A 225 10.65 23.31 -11.92
CA SER A 225 10.47 23.77 -13.30
C SER A 225 9.03 23.59 -13.74
N TYR A 226 8.50 24.59 -14.43
CA TYR A 226 7.10 24.62 -14.84
C TYR A 226 6.95 24.98 -16.31
N SER A 227 5.89 24.46 -16.94
CA SER A 227 5.44 24.87 -18.25
C SER A 227 4.90 26.32 -18.23
N SER A 228 4.64 26.89 -19.39
CA SER A 228 3.97 28.19 -19.52
C SER A 228 2.54 28.19 -18.97
N SER A 229 1.91 27.03 -18.84
CA SER A 229 0.59 26.86 -18.20
C SER A 229 0.68 26.70 -16.68
N GLY A 230 1.86 26.49 -16.12
CA GLY A 230 2.13 26.28 -14.70
C GLY A 230 2.10 24.81 -14.26
N ASP A 231 2.11 23.87 -15.22
CA ASP A 231 2.21 22.45 -14.92
C ASP A 231 3.65 22.11 -14.57
N LEU A 232 3.85 21.29 -13.55
CA LEU A 232 5.14 20.85 -13.10
C LEU A 232 5.76 19.84 -14.09
N TYR A 233 7.00 20.09 -14.51
CA TYR A 233 7.78 19.10 -15.23
C TYR A 233 8.22 17.97 -14.27
N TRP A 234 7.85 16.73 -14.60
CA TRP A 234 8.18 15.53 -13.83
C TRP A 234 9.55 14.94 -14.16
N PRO A 235 10.05 13.93 -13.43
CA PRO A 235 11.43 13.46 -13.53
C PRO A 235 11.87 13.11 -14.96
N GLY A 236 12.98 13.59 -15.35
CA GLY A 236 13.55 13.57 -16.70
C GLY A 236 13.77 14.99 -17.20
N ASP A 237 12.80 15.89 -16.97
CA ASP A 237 12.90 17.30 -17.37
C ASP A 237 13.40 18.19 -16.23
N TYR A 238 13.37 17.68 -15.00
CA TYR A 238 13.76 18.41 -13.79
C TYR A 238 15.24 18.82 -13.74
N VAL A 239 16.10 18.08 -14.45
CA VAL A 239 17.57 18.30 -14.44
C VAL A 239 18.01 19.33 -15.47
N GLN A 240 17.19 19.66 -16.47
CA GLN A 240 17.59 20.47 -17.63
C GLN A 240 17.46 21.97 -17.49
N THR A 241 16.76 22.48 -16.49
CA THR A 241 16.38 23.89 -16.40
C THR A 241 17.14 24.69 -15.36
N THR A 242 18.25 24.23 -14.88
CA THR A 242 19.12 24.97 -13.96
C THR A 242 20.39 25.46 -14.65
N ASN A 243 20.25 26.28 -15.67
CA ASN A 243 21.25 27.23 -16.11
C ASN A 243 20.99 28.59 -15.49
#